data_69ed534c2db0920c3860d32101118027
#
_entry.id   69ed534c2db0920c3860d32101118027
#
_cell.length_a   1.000
_cell.length_b   1.000
_cell.length_c   1.000
_cell.angle_alpha   90.00
_cell.angle_beta   90.00
_cell.angle_gamma   90.00
#
_symmetry.space_group_name_H-M   'P 1'
#
loop_
_entity.id
_entity.type
_entity.pdbx_description
1 polymer ?
#
loop_
_entity_poly.entity_id
_entity_poly.type
_entity_poly.pdbx_seq_one_letter_code
_entity_poly.pdbx_strand_id
1 'polypeptide(L)'
;LTGVQEEIQLYDKTYALIIGIDSYPALEFNQQLQYAVKDAKGVAKSMRDNFRFTEITTLFNKQATKNNIQQAFSSYRNTGKEDGIFIFFAGHGHTETTPDGDLGYIIPHDGSMNEMEMFKNISMNELKDLLKPIPAKHAFVVVDACYSGTLLATRGAQTEPETDLSYFKEITRGRVRQVLTAGSKNQTVLDGGPGGHSVFTGYFLRYLENASSYITASQLGFKVPKQVYSIARERGVSQVPQFGNIIGEGDFVFISSKTQSPSTPVINKPKEKTVSSTGSYYITTIPEGAEVWIDGMEIAGITPLLVDDQLVGEHTIYVEKGDYSAEIAANLEPEGLEKINLALKLGMGTLKVITTPFEV
;
A
#
# COMPACT_ATOMS: atom_id res chain seq x y z
N LEU A 1 7.23 -14.91 37.98
CA LEU A 1 5.91 -14.35 37.63
C LEU A 1 5.75 -14.47 36.13
N THR A 2 4.96 -15.41 35.67
CA THR A 2 4.60 -15.65 34.29
C THR A 2 3.79 -14.43 33.79
N GLY A 3 4.38 -13.61 32.92
CA GLY A 3 3.66 -12.52 32.26
C GLY A 3 2.50 -13.11 31.48
N VAL A 4 1.27 -12.76 31.83
CA VAL A 4 0.08 -13.09 31.06
C VAL A 4 0.20 -12.28 29.77
N GLN A 5 0.46 -12.95 28.64
CA GLN A 5 0.36 -12.36 27.33
C GLN A 5 -1.14 -12.14 27.05
N GLU A 6 -1.56 -10.89 26.94
CA GLU A 6 -2.92 -10.55 26.60
C GLU A 6 -3.11 -10.75 25.09
N GLU A 7 -3.84 -11.79 24.72
CA GLU A 7 -4.17 -12.11 23.34
C GLU A 7 -5.37 -11.26 22.90
N ILE A 8 -5.19 -10.39 21.91
CA ILE A 8 -6.28 -9.54 21.38
C ILE A 8 -6.79 -10.16 20.09
N GLN A 9 -7.97 -10.77 20.12
CA GLN A 9 -8.71 -11.13 18.92
C GLN A 9 -9.36 -9.88 18.33
N LEU A 10 -8.86 -9.42 17.19
CA LEU A 10 -9.30 -8.18 16.54
C LEU A 10 -10.55 -8.36 15.69
N TYR A 11 -10.63 -9.46 14.95
CA TYR A 11 -11.78 -9.80 14.11
C TYR A 11 -12.24 -11.22 14.38
N ASP A 12 -13.57 -11.44 14.33
CA ASP A 12 -14.14 -12.79 14.32
C ASP A 12 -13.90 -13.45 12.97
N LYS A 13 -14.16 -12.72 11.89
CA LYS A 13 -13.89 -13.11 10.51
C LYS A 13 -13.37 -11.94 9.68
N THR A 14 -12.61 -12.28 8.65
CA THR A 14 -12.11 -11.33 7.68
C THR A 14 -12.47 -11.74 6.27
N TYR A 15 -12.98 -10.80 5.49
CA TYR A 15 -13.43 -11.00 4.12
C TYR A 15 -12.65 -10.12 3.16
N ALA A 16 -12.33 -10.63 1.98
CA ALA A 16 -11.74 -9.83 0.92
C ALA A 16 -12.57 -9.93 -0.36
N LEU A 17 -12.84 -8.78 -0.99
CA LEU A 17 -13.38 -8.66 -2.35
C LEU A 17 -12.30 -8.05 -3.24
N ILE A 18 -11.82 -8.83 -4.21
CA ILE A 18 -10.74 -8.43 -5.10
C ILE A 18 -11.24 -8.37 -6.53
N ILE A 19 -11.20 -7.17 -7.11
CA ILE A 19 -11.75 -6.86 -8.44
C ILE A 19 -10.62 -6.42 -9.35
N GLY A 20 -10.52 -7.01 -10.55
CA GLY A 20 -9.54 -6.62 -11.55
C GLY A 20 -10.11 -6.66 -12.95
N ILE A 21 -10.01 -5.58 -13.71
CA ILE A 21 -10.64 -5.47 -15.03
C ILE A 21 -9.65 -4.90 -16.03
N ASP A 22 -9.22 -5.73 -16.98
CA ASP A 22 -8.41 -5.33 -18.14
C ASP A 22 -9.28 -5.11 -19.38
N SER A 23 -10.39 -5.87 -19.51
CA SER A 23 -11.20 -5.93 -20.71
C SER A 23 -12.57 -5.29 -20.50
N TYR A 24 -12.89 -4.35 -21.39
CA TYR A 24 -14.10 -3.53 -21.38
C TYR A 24 -14.78 -3.57 -22.75
N PRO A 25 -15.91 -4.30 -22.93
CA PRO A 25 -16.56 -4.43 -24.23
C PRO A 25 -17.03 -3.14 -24.87
N ALA A 26 -17.30 -2.11 -24.06
CA ALA A 26 -17.74 -0.80 -24.54
C ALA A 26 -16.60 0.15 -24.89
N LEU A 27 -15.33 -0.26 -24.69
CA LEU A 27 -14.15 0.58 -24.94
C LEU A 27 -13.35 0.09 -26.15
N GLU A 28 -12.69 1.02 -26.83
CA GLU A 28 -11.81 0.74 -27.95
C GLU A 28 -10.60 -0.11 -27.52
N PHE A 29 -9.96 -0.79 -28.50
CA PHE A 29 -8.82 -1.67 -28.23
C PHE A 29 -7.66 -0.97 -27.50
N ASN A 30 -7.37 0.27 -27.86
CA ASN A 30 -6.32 1.10 -27.24
C ASN A 30 -6.67 1.60 -25.82
N GLN A 31 -7.89 1.40 -25.38
CA GLN A 31 -8.38 1.72 -24.03
C GLN A 31 -8.45 0.50 -23.11
N GLN A 32 -8.10 -0.70 -23.61
CA GLN A 32 -8.01 -1.88 -22.76
C GLN A 32 -6.78 -1.80 -21.83
N LEU A 33 -6.88 -2.38 -20.64
CA LEU A 33 -5.77 -2.42 -19.68
C LEU A 33 -4.99 -3.74 -19.78
N GLN A 34 -3.81 -3.79 -19.16
CA GLN A 34 -2.94 -4.98 -19.22
C GLN A 34 -2.48 -5.46 -17.83
N TYR A 35 -2.63 -4.62 -16.81
CA TYR A 35 -2.07 -4.88 -15.48
C TYR A 35 -3.12 -5.02 -14.38
N ALA A 36 -4.33 -4.51 -14.57
CA ALA A 36 -5.34 -4.47 -13.51
C ALA A 36 -5.73 -5.86 -12.98
N VAL A 37 -5.91 -6.85 -13.87
CA VAL A 37 -6.16 -8.24 -13.45
C VAL A 37 -4.93 -8.87 -12.82
N LYS A 38 -3.71 -8.53 -13.29
CA LYS A 38 -2.46 -8.99 -12.67
C LYS A 38 -2.31 -8.43 -11.27
N ASP A 39 -2.58 -7.16 -11.08
CA ASP A 39 -2.54 -6.46 -9.79
C ASP A 39 -3.53 -7.08 -8.81
N ALA A 40 -4.78 -7.25 -9.23
CA ALA A 40 -5.81 -7.90 -8.42
C ALA A 40 -5.44 -9.34 -8.05
N LYS A 41 -4.84 -10.12 -8.97
CA LYS A 41 -4.35 -11.47 -8.66
C LYS A 41 -3.20 -11.47 -7.68
N GLY A 42 -2.27 -10.50 -7.78
CA GLY A 42 -1.18 -10.30 -6.83
C GLY A 42 -1.71 -10.03 -5.42
N VAL A 43 -2.68 -9.12 -5.31
CA VAL A 43 -3.35 -8.81 -4.03
C VAL A 43 -4.10 -10.03 -3.49
N ALA A 44 -4.90 -10.73 -4.31
CA ALA A 44 -5.60 -11.94 -3.88
C ALA A 44 -4.65 -13.04 -3.38
N LYS A 45 -3.49 -13.19 -4.06
CA LYS A 45 -2.44 -14.11 -3.64
C LYS A 45 -1.84 -13.70 -2.29
N SER A 46 -1.50 -12.42 -2.11
CA SER A 46 -0.95 -11.91 -0.85
C SER A 46 -1.94 -12.10 0.31
N MET A 47 -3.24 -11.81 0.10
CA MET A 47 -4.27 -12.03 1.12
C MET A 47 -4.38 -13.49 1.53
N ARG A 48 -4.23 -14.43 0.61
CA ARG A 48 -4.29 -15.88 0.87
C ARG A 48 -3.04 -16.41 1.56
N ASP A 49 -1.88 -15.98 1.11
CA ASP A 49 -0.60 -16.59 1.51
C ASP A 49 0.01 -15.92 2.74
N ASN A 50 -0.21 -14.60 2.91
CA ASN A 50 0.45 -13.81 3.94
C ASN A 50 -0.48 -13.32 5.05
N PHE A 51 -1.80 -13.39 4.87
CA PHE A 51 -2.78 -12.88 5.83
C PHE A 51 -3.89 -13.89 6.10
N ARG A 52 -4.57 -13.75 7.25
CA ARG A 52 -5.60 -14.70 7.71
C ARG A 52 -6.99 -14.25 7.28
N PHE A 53 -7.24 -14.24 5.96
CA PHE A 53 -8.60 -13.98 5.48
C PHE A 53 -9.45 -15.24 5.53
N THR A 54 -10.66 -15.12 6.10
CA THR A 54 -11.63 -16.23 6.19
C THR A 54 -12.20 -16.58 4.82
N GLU A 55 -12.48 -15.57 4.02
CA GLU A 55 -13.05 -15.71 2.69
C GLU A 55 -12.48 -14.66 1.73
N ILE A 56 -12.14 -15.10 0.52
CA ILE A 56 -11.61 -14.23 -0.55
C ILE A 56 -12.46 -14.43 -1.80
N THR A 57 -13.28 -13.44 -2.14
CA THR A 57 -14.06 -13.38 -3.36
C THR A 57 -13.28 -12.62 -4.44
N THR A 58 -13.20 -13.18 -5.64
CA THR A 58 -12.51 -12.52 -6.77
C THR A 58 -13.46 -12.33 -7.94
N LEU A 59 -13.43 -11.14 -8.54
CA LEU A 59 -14.19 -10.81 -9.75
C LEU A 59 -13.23 -10.27 -10.80
N PHE A 60 -12.98 -11.05 -11.87
CA PHE A 60 -12.07 -10.64 -12.93
C PHE A 60 -12.78 -10.49 -14.26
N ASN A 61 -12.49 -9.40 -14.99
CA ASN A 61 -13.05 -9.09 -16.31
C ASN A 61 -14.57 -9.32 -16.36
N LYS A 62 -15.07 -10.18 -17.22
CA LYS A 62 -16.50 -10.48 -17.41
C LYS A 62 -17.29 -10.84 -16.14
N GLN A 63 -16.60 -11.21 -15.06
CA GLN A 63 -17.23 -11.44 -13.77
C GLN A 63 -17.47 -10.14 -13.00
N ALA A 64 -16.72 -9.10 -13.30
CA ALA A 64 -16.75 -7.80 -12.59
C ALA A 64 -17.78 -6.84 -13.21
N THR A 65 -19.00 -7.31 -13.48
CA THR A 65 -20.12 -6.46 -13.89
C THR A 65 -20.62 -5.63 -12.73
N LYS A 66 -21.30 -4.49 -13.01
CA LYS A 66 -21.91 -3.63 -11.98
C LYS A 66 -22.79 -4.46 -11.04
N ASN A 67 -23.65 -5.31 -11.60
CA ASN A 67 -24.55 -6.15 -10.83
C ASN A 67 -23.81 -7.12 -9.89
N ASN A 68 -22.77 -7.81 -10.39
CA ASN A 68 -22.01 -8.77 -9.58
C ASN A 68 -21.22 -8.06 -8.46
N ILE A 69 -20.67 -6.88 -8.72
CA ILE A 69 -20.01 -6.07 -7.71
C ILE A 69 -21.01 -5.66 -6.62
N GLN A 70 -22.19 -5.16 -7.00
CA GLN A 70 -23.25 -4.79 -6.05
C GLN A 70 -23.74 -5.99 -5.23
N GLN A 71 -23.87 -7.17 -5.86
CA GLN A 71 -24.23 -8.41 -5.16
C GLN A 71 -23.16 -8.82 -4.14
N ALA A 72 -21.86 -8.71 -4.48
CA ALA A 72 -20.78 -8.98 -3.56
C ALA A 72 -20.82 -8.03 -2.35
N PHE A 73 -21.04 -6.73 -2.55
CA PHE A 73 -21.27 -5.80 -1.43
C PHE A 73 -22.50 -6.16 -0.60
N SER A 74 -23.59 -6.60 -1.26
CA SER A 74 -24.83 -6.96 -0.57
C SER A 74 -24.66 -8.20 0.31
N SER A 75 -23.81 -9.16 -0.05
CA SER A 75 -23.52 -10.34 0.77
C SER A 75 -22.88 -9.98 2.11
N TYR A 76 -22.11 -8.90 2.17
CA TYR A 76 -21.48 -8.42 3.40
C TYR A 76 -22.44 -7.77 4.40
N ARG A 77 -23.71 -7.56 4.03
CA ARG A 77 -24.73 -7.14 5.02
C ARG A 77 -25.02 -8.20 6.09
N ASN A 78 -24.58 -9.43 5.86
CA ASN A 78 -24.71 -10.55 6.79
C ASN A 78 -23.46 -10.77 7.66
N THR A 79 -22.47 -9.88 7.62
CA THR A 79 -21.28 -9.97 8.47
C THR A 79 -21.56 -9.61 9.91
N GLY A 80 -20.72 -10.11 10.81
CA GLY A 80 -20.73 -9.75 12.24
C GLY A 80 -20.21 -8.34 12.49
N LYS A 81 -20.50 -7.81 13.68
CA LYS A 81 -20.04 -6.48 14.10
C LYS A 81 -18.55 -6.44 14.42
N GLU A 82 -17.94 -7.57 14.68
CA GLU A 82 -16.50 -7.70 14.94
C GLU A 82 -15.73 -8.24 13.71
N ASP A 83 -16.36 -8.24 12.52
CA ASP A 83 -15.70 -8.66 11.28
C ASP A 83 -14.92 -7.52 10.63
N GLY A 84 -13.91 -7.90 9.81
CA GLY A 84 -13.14 -6.99 8.95
C GLY A 84 -13.37 -7.27 7.46
N ILE A 85 -13.45 -6.22 6.64
CA ILE A 85 -13.64 -6.35 5.19
C ILE A 85 -12.57 -5.55 4.45
N PHE A 86 -11.86 -6.21 3.55
CA PHE A 86 -10.93 -5.58 2.63
C PHE A 86 -11.49 -5.64 1.21
N ILE A 87 -11.47 -4.52 0.51
CA ILE A 87 -11.95 -4.40 -0.87
C ILE A 87 -10.84 -3.79 -1.71
N PHE A 88 -10.47 -4.47 -2.78
CA PHE A 88 -9.50 -3.99 -3.76
C PHE A 88 -10.13 -3.92 -5.14
N PHE A 89 -9.97 -2.81 -5.81
CA PHE A 89 -10.36 -2.60 -7.20
C PHE A 89 -9.16 -2.11 -8.00
N ALA A 90 -8.88 -2.78 -9.13
CA ALA A 90 -7.97 -2.30 -10.15
C ALA A 90 -8.68 -2.28 -11.51
N GLY A 91 -8.64 -1.16 -12.20
CA GLY A 91 -9.35 -0.97 -13.45
C GLY A 91 -9.45 0.48 -13.86
N HIS A 92 -10.32 0.77 -14.81
CA HIS A 92 -10.61 2.15 -15.19
C HIS A 92 -11.40 2.90 -14.12
N GLY A 93 -11.04 4.16 -13.97
CA GLY A 93 -11.84 5.17 -13.28
C GLY A 93 -12.18 6.31 -14.25
N HIS A 94 -13.22 7.03 -13.94
CA HIS A 94 -13.65 8.22 -14.69
C HIS A 94 -14.03 9.35 -13.73
N THR A 95 -13.84 10.57 -14.20
CA THR A 95 -14.27 11.78 -13.49
C THR A 95 -15.14 12.62 -14.38
N GLU A 96 -16.36 12.83 -13.95
CA GLU A 96 -17.31 13.77 -14.56
C GLU A 96 -17.23 15.10 -13.81
N THR A 97 -16.96 16.20 -14.54
CA THR A 97 -16.99 17.53 -13.96
C THR A 97 -18.39 18.11 -14.07
N THR A 98 -19.01 18.41 -12.92
CA THR A 98 -20.34 19.00 -12.84
C THR A 98 -20.26 20.41 -12.25
N PRO A 99 -21.33 21.25 -12.39
CA PRO A 99 -21.38 22.56 -11.76
C PRO A 99 -21.20 22.54 -10.23
N ASP A 100 -21.61 21.46 -9.59
CA ASP A 100 -21.52 21.28 -8.11
C ASP A 100 -20.23 20.58 -7.66
N GLY A 101 -19.31 20.31 -8.59
CA GLY A 101 -18.04 19.63 -8.32
C GLY A 101 -17.85 18.35 -9.13
N ASP A 102 -16.74 17.68 -8.85
CA ASP A 102 -16.36 16.49 -9.59
C ASP A 102 -17.01 15.22 -9.02
N LEU A 103 -17.53 14.38 -9.90
CA LEU A 103 -18.05 13.05 -9.58
C LEU A 103 -17.08 11.99 -10.11
N GLY A 104 -16.56 11.18 -9.19
CA GLY A 104 -15.68 10.04 -9.53
C GLY A 104 -16.47 8.75 -9.68
N TYR A 105 -16.00 7.89 -10.58
CA TYR A 105 -16.59 6.58 -10.88
C TYR A 105 -15.51 5.52 -11.00
N ILE A 106 -15.79 4.31 -10.55
CA ILE A 106 -15.12 3.09 -11.01
C ILE A 106 -15.95 2.50 -12.15
N ILE A 107 -15.26 1.97 -13.17
CA ILE A 107 -15.90 1.44 -14.39
C ILE A 107 -15.95 -0.08 -14.27
N PRO A 108 -17.14 -0.70 -14.13
CA PRO A 108 -17.30 -2.16 -14.21
C PRO A 108 -17.01 -2.67 -15.62
N HIS A 109 -16.89 -3.99 -15.78
CA HIS A 109 -16.67 -4.61 -17.08
C HIS A 109 -17.75 -4.24 -18.12
N ASP A 110 -18.99 -4.09 -17.69
CA ASP A 110 -20.16 -3.68 -18.50
C ASP A 110 -20.43 -2.17 -18.43
N GLY A 111 -19.48 -1.41 -17.86
CA GLY A 111 -19.56 0.05 -17.76
C GLY A 111 -19.21 0.79 -19.05
N SER A 112 -19.24 2.10 -19.00
CA SER A 112 -19.00 2.96 -20.15
C SER A 112 -18.25 4.24 -19.75
N MET A 113 -17.46 4.79 -20.67
CA MET A 113 -16.85 6.15 -20.55
C MET A 113 -17.66 7.22 -21.26
N ASN A 114 -18.79 6.85 -21.87
CA ASN A 114 -19.70 7.81 -22.49
C ASN A 114 -20.50 8.55 -21.41
N GLU A 115 -20.44 9.88 -21.40
CA GLU A 115 -21.13 10.75 -20.44
C GLU A 115 -22.63 10.48 -20.34
N MET A 116 -23.28 10.10 -21.44
CA MET A 116 -24.71 9.76 -21.45
C MET A 116 -25.00 8.40 -20.79
N GLU A 117 -23.99 7.62 -20.47
CA GLU A 117 -24.11 6.26 -19.91
C GLU A 117 -23.44 6.10 -18.54
N MET A 118 -23.13 7.21 -17.84
CA MET A 118 -22.49 7.16 -16.50
C MET A 118 -23.29 6.34 -15.48
N PHE A 119 -24.59 6.18 -15.68
CA PHE A 119 -25.42 5.31 -14.85
C PHE A 119 -25.03 3.82 -14.88
N LYS A 120 -24.27 3.38 -15.90
CA LYS A 120 -23.70 2.02 -15.98
C LYS A 120 -22.51 1.82 -15.02
N ASN A 121 -21.90 2.91 -14.54
CA ASN A 121 -20.74 2.87 -13.66
C ASN A 121 -21.15 2.91 -12.18
N ILE A 122 -20.21 2.69 -11.29
CA ILE A 122 -20.42 2.83 -9.85
C ILE A 122 -19.77 4.14 -9.41
N SER A 123 -20.62 5.10 -9.03
CA SER A 123 -20.09 6.37 -8.49
C SER A 123 -19.47 6.17 -7.11
N MET A 124 -18.57 7.06 -6.73
CA MET A 124 -17.99 7.05 -5.39
C MET A 124 -19.04 7.28 -4.28
N ASN A 125 -20.10 8.01 -4.58
CA ASN A 125 -21.23 8.15 -3.68
C ASN A 125 -22.01 6.83 -3.54
N GLU A 126 -22.25 6.13 -4.64
CA GLU A 126 -22.85 4.79 -4.63
C GLU A 126 -21.96 3.81 -3.84
N LEU A 127 -20.62 3.86 -3.98
CA LEU A 127 -19.71 3.05 -3.20
C LEU A 127 -19.84 3.32 -1.69
N LYS A 128 -19.94 4.59 -1.29
CA LYS A 128 -20.25 4.95 0.12
C LYS A 128 -21.56 4.36 0.59
N ASP A 129 -22.60 4.43 -0.25
CA ASP A 129 -23.93 3.92 0.10
C ASP A 129 -23.95 2.39 0.20
N LEU A 130 -23.14 1.69 -0.61
CA LEU A 130 -22.96 0.24 -0.49
C LEU A 130 -22.24 -0.16 0.81
N LEU A 131 -21.34 0.67 1.34
CA LEU A 131 -20.58 0.42 2.57
C LEU A 131 -21.38 0.70 3.86
N LYS A 132 -22.35 1.64 3.82
CA LYS A 132 -23.12 2.05 5.01
C LYS A 132 -23.86 0.92 5.72
N PRO A 133 -24.61 0.03 5.02
CA PRO A 133 -25.42 -1.00 5.64
C PRO A 133 -24.61 -2.22 6.13
N ILE A 134 -23.31 -2.29 5.84
CA ILE A 134 -22.44 -3.41 6.22
C ILE A 134 -22.16 -3.31 7.73
N PRO A 135 -22.49 -4.33 8.56
CA PRO A 135 -22.31 -4.27 10.01
C PRO A 135 -20.84 -4.34 10.45
N ALA A 136 -19.98 -4.96 9.66
CA ALA A 136 -18.58 -5.20 9.99
C ALA A 136 -17.90 -3.98 10.65
N LYS A 137 -17.03 -4.23 11.61
CA LYS A 137 -16.32 -3.20 12.39
C LYS A 137 -15.49 -2.30 11.50
N HIS A 138 -14.61 -2.90 10.72
CA HIS A 138 -13.72 -2.17 9.83
C HIS A 138 -13.94 -2.57 8.37
N ALA A 139 -13.93 -1.58 7.47
CA ALA A 139 -13.81 -1.83 6.04
C ALA A 139 -12.74 -0.92 5.45
N PHE A 140 -11.84 -1.50 4.66
CA PHE A 140 -10.79 -0.79 3.95
C PHE A 140 -10.93 -1.02 2.45
N VAL A 141 -11.08 0.07 1.70
CA VAL A 141 -11.23 0.06 0.24
C VAL A 141 -9.95 0.61 -0.39
N VAL A 142 -9.38 -0.14 -1.30
CA VAL A 142 -8.20 0.28 -2.09
C VAL A 142 -8.61 0.34 -3.56
N VAL A 143 -8.39 1.49 -4.20
CA VAL A 143 -8.79 1.74 -5.59
C VAL A 143 -7.58 2.10 -6.42
N ASP A 144 -7.11 1.17 -7.23
CA ASP A 144 -6.06 1.37 -8.22
C ASP A 144 -6.69 1.75 -9.57
N ALA A 145 -7.08 3.01 -9.66
CA ALA A 145 -7.70 3.60 -10.83
C ALA A 145 -7.45 5.11 -10.89
N CYS A 146 -7.46 5.65 -12.11
CA CYS A 146 -7.42 7.09 -12.36
C CYS A 146 -8.78 7.71 -12.08
N TYR A 147 -8.99 8.34 -10.92
CA TYR A 147 -10.23 9.05 -10.68
C TYR A 147 -10.02 10.25 -9.77
N SER A 148 -10.89 11.25 -9.89
CA SER A 148 -11.01 12.31 -8.92
C SER A 148 -12.36 12.23 -8.23
N GLY A 149 -12.37 12.35 -6.95
CA GLY A 149 -13.62 12.43 -6.21
C GLY A 149 -13.35 12.47 -4.71
N THR A 150 -14.07 13.34 -4.02
CA THR A 150 -13.98 13.47 -2.56
C THR A 150 -14.73 12.33 -1.89
N LEU A 151 -14.11 11.13 -1.84
CA LEU A 151 -14.58 10.07 -0.93
C LEU A 151 -14.32 10.42 0.53
N LEU A 152 -13.29 11.20 0.78
CA LEU A 152 -12.75 11.43 2.11
C LEU A 152 -13.61 12.41 2.91
N ALA A 153 -14.09 11.98 4.07
CA ALA A 153 -14.63 12.87 5.08
C ALA A 153 -13.49 13.62 5.83
N THR A 154 -12.39 12.92 6.08
CA THR A 154 -11.17 13.48 6.67
C THR A 154 -9.95 12.94 5.93
N ARG A 155 -8.94 13.77 5.73
CA ARG A 155 -7.64 13.33 5.21
C ARG A 155 -6.89 12.61 6.32
N GLY A 156 -6.21 11.52 6.00
CA GLY A 156 -5.36 10.78 6.91
C GLY A 156 -4.22 11.63 7.48
N ALA A 157 -3.64 11.18 8.59
CA ALA A 157 -2.55 11.83 9.27
C ALA A 157 -1.33 12.00 8.35
N GLN A 158 -0.66 13.15 8.47
CA GLN A 158 0.59 13.44 7.73
C GLN A 158 1.84 12.87 8.45
N THR A 159 1.64 12.24 9.59
CA THR A 159 2.70 11.61 10.41
C THR A 159 2.47 10.11 10.47
N GLU A 160 3.55 9.34 10.59
CA GLU A 160 3.46 7.90 10.80
C GLU A 160 2.72 7.61 12.12
N PRO A 161 1.72 6.69 12.11
CA PRO A 161 0.96 6.38 13.31
C PRO A 161 1.83 5.70 14.37
N GLU A 162 1.64 6.06 15.63
CA GLU A 162 2.23 5.36 16.78
C GLU A 162 1.78 3.89 16.84
N THR A 163 2.60 3.02 17.43
CA THR A 163 2.39 1.56 17.40
C THR A 163 2.33 0.92 18.79
N ASP A 164 2.08 1.69 19.85
CA ASP A 164 1.93 1.13 21.18
C ASP A 164 0.59 0.39 21.38
N LEU A 165 0.50 -0.43 22.43
CA LEU A 165 -0.68 -1.25 22.74
C LEU A 165 -1.93 -0.39 23.04
N SER A 166 -1.77 0.72 23.73
CA SER A 166 -2.88 1.61 24.11
C SER A 166 -3.47 2.28 22.87
N TYR A 167 -2.61 2.76 21.99
CA TYR A 167 -2.97 3.32 20.70
C TYR A 167 -3.66 2.25 19.83
N PHE A 168 -3.10 1.05 19.73
CA PHE A 168 -3.69 -0.04 18.96
C PHE A 168 -5.12 -0.39 19.45
N LYS A 169 -5.33 -0.50 20.76
CA LYS A 169 -6.67 -0.75 21.34
C LYS A 169 -7.65 0.37 21.00
N GLU A 170 -7.20 1.62 21.01
CA GLU A 170 -8.04 2.78 20.70
C GLU A 170 -8.43 2.81 19.22
N ILE A 171 -7.46 2.72 18.29
CA ILE A 171 -7.74 2.77 16.85
C ILE A 171 -8.56 1.59 16.34
N THR A 172 -8.48 0.44 17.01
CA THR A 172 -9.25 -0.75 16.62
C THR A 172 -10.61 -0.85 17.27
N ARG A 173 -10.97 0.08 18.17
CA ARG A 173 -12.23 0.06 18.90
C ARG A 173 -13.42 0.56 18.07
N GLY A 174 -13.18 1.60 17.27
CA GLY A 174 -14.21 2.30 16.53
C GLY A 174 -14.59 1.61 15.22
N ARG A 175 -15.86 1.75 14.81
CA ARG A 175 -16.30 1.33 13.48
C ARG A 175 -15.81 2.32 12.43
N VAL A 176 -15.09 1.85 11.41
CA VAL A 176 -14.51 2.73 10.38
C VAL A 176 -14.71 2.19 8.96
N ARG A 177 -14.77 3.11 8.00
CA ARG A 177 -14.68 2.87 6.55
C ARG A 177 -13.58 3.77 6.02
N GLN A 178 -12.50 3.15 5.54
CA GLN A 178 -11.32 3.84 5.04
C GLN A 178 -11.15 3.61 3.54
N VAL A 179 -10.48 4.53 2.88
CA VAL A 179 -10.12 4.39 1.47
C VAL A 179 -8.70 4.86 1.20
N LEU A 180 -8.03 4.13 0.32
CA LEU A 180 -6.76 4.50 -0.29
C LEU A 180 -6.91 4.43 -1.81
N THR A 181 -6.57 5.51 -2.52
CA THR A 181 -6.71 5.60 -3.97
C THR A 181 -5.37 5.87 -4.63
N ALA A 182 -5.16 5.34 -5.85
CA ALA A 182 -3.87 5.42 -6.54
C ALA A 182 -3.51 6.83 -7.03
N GLY A 183 -4.47 7.70 -7.21
CA GLY A 183 -4.23 9.06 -7.69
C GLY A 183 -5.43 9.97 -7.52
N SER A 184 -5.31 11.20 -7.99
CA SER A 184 -6.36 12.22 -8.03
C SER A 184 -6.70 12.61 -9.48
N LYS A 185 -7.58 13.59 -9.65
CA LYS A 185 -8.06 14.06 -10.97
C LYS A 185 -6.93 14.29 -11.98
N ASN A 186 -7.13 13.80 -13.20
CA ASN A 186 -6.20 13.98 -14.33
C ASN A 186 -4.78 13.42 -14.10
N GLN A 187 -4.64 12.49 -13.16
CA GLN A 187 -3.38 11.79 -12.93
C GLN A 187 -3.44 10.37 -13.49
N THR A 188 -2.43 10.01 -14.27
CA THR A 188 -2.29 8.65 -14.80
C THR A 188 -1.69 7.76 -13.73
N VAL A 189 -2.27 6.59 -13.51
CA VAL A 189 -1.63 5.54 -12.71
C VAL A 189 -0.45 4.99 -13.49
N LEU A 190 0.72 4.96 -12.85
CA LEU A 190 1.96 4.51 -13.47
C LEU A 190 2.08 3.00 -13.42
N ASP A 191 2.47 2.42 -14.54
CA ASP A 191 2.91 1.03 -14.66
C ASP A 191 4.40 0.87 -14.34
N GLY A 192 4.86 -0.40 -14.22
CA GLY A 192 6.27 -0.71 -14.01
C GLY A 192 6.73 -0.48 -12.58
N GLY A 193 5.88 -0.81 -11.62
CA GLY A 193 6.21 -0.92 -10.20
C GLY A 193 6.81 -2.29 -9.82
N PRO A 194 7.12 -2.48 -8.54
CA PRO A 194 7.66 -3.74 -8.02
C PRO A 194 6.83 -4.96 -8.43
N GLY A 195 7.48 -6.06 -8.74
CA GLY A 195 6.81 -7.30 -9.18
C GLY A 195 6.14 -7.22 -10.56
N GLY A 196 6.36 -6.13 -11.32
CA GLY A 196 5.73 -5.86 -12.61
C GLY A 196 4.24 -5.54 -12.49
N HIS A 197 3.84 -4.98 -11.38
CA HIS A 197 2.54 -4.38 -11.06
C HIS A 197 2.50 -2.90 -11.48
N SER A 198 1.36 -2.23 -11.30
CA SER A 198 1.33 -0.77 -11.25
C SER A 198 2.29 -0.29 -10.14
N VAL A 199 2.76 0.96 -10.24
CA VAL A 199 3.61 1.52 -9.17
C VAL A 199 2.85 1.51 -7.83
N PHE A 200 1.58 1.87 -7.84
CA PHE A 200 0.74 1.90 -6.65
C PHE A 200 0.55 0.50 -6.04
N THR A 201 0.05 -0.47 -6.81
CA THR A 201 -0.18 -1.83 -6.31
C THR A 201 1.13 -2.53 -5.96
N GLY A 202 2.21 -2.31 -6.71
CA GLY A 202 3.52 -2.89 -6.42
C GLY A 202 4.06 -2.46 -5.05
N TYR A 203 3.99 -1.17 -4.70
CA TYR A 203 4.40 -0.70 -3.37
C TYR A 203 3.40 -1.06 -2.28
N PHE A 204 2.11 -1.07 -2.58
CA PHE A 204 1.11 -1.58 -1.64
C PHE A 204 1.41 -3.02 -1.21
N LEU A 205 1.67 -3.91 -2.17
CA LEU A 205 2.06 -5.30 -1.91
C LEU A 205 3.38 -5.41 -1.15
N ARG A 206 4.38 -4.63 -1.55
CA ARG A 206 5.68 -4.62 -0.88
C ARG A 206 5.58 -4.28 0.61
N TYR A 207 4.78 -3.28 0.98
CA TYR A 207 4.58 -2.93 2.39
C TYR A 207 3.77 -3.98 3.14
N LEU A 208 2.76 -4.59 2.51
CA LEU A 208 2.04 -5.73 3.09
C LEU A 208 2.94 -6.93 3.37
N GLU A 209 3.78 -7.31 2.40
CA GLU A 209 4.64 -8.49 2.47
C GLU A 209 5.77 -8.34 3.49
N ASN A 210 6.21 -7.11 3.73
CA ASN A 210 7.22 -6.78 4.74
C ASN A 210 6.66 -6.63 6.15
N ALA A 211 5.34 -6.72 6.33
CA ALA A 211 4.74 -6.68 7.66
C ALA A 211 5.13 -7.94 8.47
N SER A 212 5.74 -7.73 9.63
CA SER A 212 6.18 -8.84 10.51
C SER A 212 5.02 -9.49 11.24
N SER A 213 4.15 -8.71 11.87
CA SER A 213 3.00 -9.20 12.64
C SER A 213 1.68 -8.63 12.13
N TYR A 214 1.63 -7.35 11.88
CA TYR A 214 0.47 -6.64 11.34
C TYR A 214 0.89 -5.37 10.62
N ILE A 215 -0.02 -4.83 9.80
CA ILE A 215 0.07 -3.48 9.23
C ILE A 215 -1.32 -2.87 9.18
N THR A 216 -1.42 -1.57 9.50
CA THR A 216 -2.71 -0.86 9.50
C THR A 216 -2.97 -0.15 8.17
N ALA A 217 -4.25 0.16 7.90
CA ALA A 217 -4.61 0.97 6.74
C ALA A 217 -3.98 2.37 6.80
N SER A 218 -3.86 2.96 7.99
CA SER A 218 -3.21 4.26 8.17
C SER A 218 -1.71 4.21 7.88
N GLN A 219 -1.01 3.15 8.27
CA GLN A 219 0.40 2.96 7.91
C GLN A 219 0.59 2.81 6.40
N LEU A 220 -0.27 2.03 5.74
CA LEU A 220 -0.29 1.93 4.27
C LEU A 220 -0.62 3.27 3.63
N GLY A 221 -1.61 3.98 4.18
CA GLY A 221 -2.03 5.30 3.73
C GLY A 221 -0.97 6.38 3.90
N PHE A 222 -0.01 6.19 4.79
CA PHE A 222 1.16 7.06 4.93
C PHE A 222 2.29 6.67 3.96
N LYS A 223 2.66 5.37 3.94
CA LYS A 223 3.84 4.88 3.20
C LYS A 223 3.63 4.83 1.70
N VAL A 224 2.50 4.27 1.24
CA VAL A 224 2.24 4.10 -0.21
C VAL A 224 2.16 5.44 -0.95
N PRO A 225 1.40 6.46 -0.49
CA PRO A 225 1.36 7.75 -1.16
C PRO A 225 2.72 8.43 -1.28
N LYS A 226 3.51 8.40 -0.22
CA LYS A 226 4.84 9.00 -0.20
C LYS A 226 5.75 8.37 -1.27
N GLN A 227 5.76 7.05 -1.35
CA GLN A 227 6.60 6.32 -2.29
C GLN A 227 6.13 6.49 -3.74
N VAL A 228 4.82 6.35 -4.00
CA VAL A 228 4.26 6.54 -5.34
C VAL A 228 4.51 7.96 -5.85
N TYR A 229 4.35 8.98 -5.00
CA TYR A 229 4.65 10.38 -5.35
C TYR A 229 6.13 10.57 -5.73
N SER A 230 7.06 9.97 -4.96
CA SER A 230 8.50 10.04 -5.28
C SER A 230 8.79 9.48 -6.66
N ILE A 231 8.35 8.25 -6.94
CA ILE A 231 8.55 7.58 -8.24
C ILE A 231 7.89 8.34 -9.40
N ALA A 232 6.68 8.86 -9.18
CA ALA A 232 5.98 9.65 -10.20
C ALA A 232 6.80 10.91 -10.57
N ARG A 233 7.31 11.60 -9.56
CA ARG A 233 8.14 12.79 -9.73
C ARG A 233 9.46 12.48 -10.46
N GLU A 234 10.12 11.39 -10.13
CA GLU A 234 11.34 10.91 -10.82
C GLU A 234 11.09 10.63 -12.31
N ARG A 235 9.89 10.13 -12.63
CA ARG A 235 9.44 9.88 -14.02
C ARG A 235 8.85 11.10 -14.73
N GLY A 236 8.89 12.28 -14.10
CA GLY A 236 8.40 13.53 -14.67
C GLY A 236 6.88 13.64 -14.80
N VAL A 237 6.12 12.85 -14.01
CA VAL A 237 4.65 12.86 -14.01
C VAL A 237 4.11 13.15 -12.61
N SER A 238 2.80 13.37 -12.52
CA SER A 238 2.12 13.60 -11.25
C SER A 238 1.21 12.42 -10.92
N GLN A 239 1.48 11.76 -9.79
CA GLN A 239 0.58 10.77 -9.20
C GLN A 239 0.62 10.94 -7.68
N VAL A 240 -0.51 11.30 -7.08
CA VAL A 240 -0.63 11.60 -5.65
C VAL A 240 -1.76 10.76 -5.06
N PRO A 241 -1.48 9.56 -4.58
CA PRO A 241 -2.46 8.74 -3.88
C PRO A 241 -3.09 9.47 -2.70
N GLN A 242 -4.34 9.15 -2.41
CA GLN A 242 -5.10 9.78 -1.32
C GLN A 242 -5.56 8.72 -0.33
N PHE A 243 -5.41 9.01 0.96
CA PHE A 243 -5.87 8.15 2.05
C PHE A 243 -6.74 8.94 3.04
N GLY A 244 -7.74 8.29 3.61
CA GLY A 244 -8.52 8.86 4.70
C GLY A 244 -9.78 8.06 5.01
N ASN A 245 -10.56 8.60 5.96
CA ASN A 245 -11.80 7.97 6.40
C ASN A 245 -12.99 8.46 5.57
N ILE A 246 -13.84 7.52 5.18
CA ILE A 246 -15.16 7.78 4.57
C ILE A 246 -16.20 7.97 5.68
N ILE A 247 -16.17 7.10 6.70
CA ILE A 247 -17.15 7.07 7.80
C ILE A 247 -16.41 6.60 9.06
N GLY A 248 -16.68 7.25 10.19
CA GLY A 248 -16.23 6.83 11.51
C GLY A 248 -14.75 7.08 11.78
N GLU A 249 -14.32 6.58 12.93
CA GLU A 249 -12.94 6.67 13.41
C GLU A 249 -12.47 5.28 13.81
N GLY A 250 -11.22 4.96 13.46
CA GLY A 250 -10.63 3.65 13.69
C GLY A 250 -9.61 3.32 12.60
N ASP A 251 -9.08 2.11 12.65
CA ASP A 251 -8.11 1.66 11.64
C ASP A 251 -8.30 0.18 11.30
N PHE A 252 -8.32 -0.14 10.00
CA PHE A 252 -8.32 -1.51 9.54
C PHE A 252 -6.92 -2.11 9.69
N VAL A 253 -6.85 -3.37 10.12
CA VAL A 253 -5.58 -4.05 10.38
C VAL A 253 -5.47 -5.34 9.58
N PHE A 254 -4.40 -5.47 8.83
CA PHE A 254 -3.98 -6.74 8.23
C PHE A 254 -3.13 -7.51 9.24
N ILE A 255 -3.54 -8.73 9.60
CA ILE A 255 -2.83 -9.60 10.54
C ILE A 255 -2.03 -10.63 9.75
N SER A 256 -0.70 -10.60 9.87
CA SER A 256 0.20 -11.49 9.15
C SER A 256 0.05 -12.95 9.64
N SER A 257 0.05 -13.89 8.68
CA SER A 257 0.10 -15.32 8.98
C SER A 257 1.51 -15.83 9.29
N LYS A 258 2.54 -15.00 9.11
CA LYS A 258 3.95 -15.37 9.35
C LYS A 258 4.28 -15.55 10.83
N THR A 259 3.48 -15.04 11.74
CA THR A 259 3.62 -15.28 13.18
C THR A 259 3.17 -16.71 13.49
N GLN A 260 4.11 -17.58 13.91
CA GLN A 260 3.82 -18.95 14.34
C GLN A 260 3.10 -18.91 15.70
N SER A 261 1.79 -18.89 15.67
CA SER A 261 0.85 -19.41 16.70
C SER A 261 -0.57 -19.07 16.24
N PRO A 262 -1.61 -19.83 16.61
CA PRO A 262 -3.00 -19.49 16.30
C PRO A 262 -3.50 -18.34 17.18
N SER A 263 -2.71 -17.31 17.32
CA SER A 263 -2.96 -16.18 18.20
C SER A 263 -2.80 -14.90 17.40
N THR A 264 -3.76 -14.06 17.53
CA THR A 264 -3.82 -12.61 17.43
C THR A 264 -2.46 -11.94 17.65
N PRO A 265 -2.18 -10.77 17.10
CA PRO A 265 -0.91 -10.09 17.33
C PRO A 265 -0.61 -10.06 18.83
N VAL A 266 0.47 -10.72 19.22
CA VAL A 266 0.99 -10.62 20.60
C VAL A 266 1.56 -9.21 20.72
N ILE A 267 0.73 -8.31 21.21
CA ILE A 267 1.18 -6.98 21.58
C ILE A 267 1.77 -7.12 22.97
N ASN A 268 3.07 -7.13 23.04
CA ASN A 268 3.76 -7.14 24.33
C ASN A 268 3.31 -5.92 25.14
N LYS A 269 2.77 -6.18 26.34
CA LYS A 269 2.55 -5.12 27.31
C LYS A 269 3.88 -4.41 27.55
N PRO A 270 3.96 -3.07 27.58
CA PRO A 270 5.23 -2.41 27.83
C PRO A 270 5.80 -2.95 29.13
N LYS A 271 6.97 -3.62 29.06
CA LYS A 271 7.88 -3.64 30.19
C LYS A 271 8.17 -2.17 30.52
N GLU A 272 8.15 -1.81 31.80
CA GLU A 272 8.67 -0.52 32.26
C GLU A 272 9.85 -0.09 31.38
N LYS A 273 9.73 1.12 30.80
CA LYS A 273 10.76 1.85 30.06
C LYS A 273 11.88 0.94 29.48
N THR A 274 11.60 0.16 28.46
CA THR A 274 12.67 -0.26 27.56
C THR A 274 12.90 0.90 26.62
N VAL A 275 14.08 1.45 26.71
CA VAL A 275 14.72 2.41 25.83
C VAL A 275 14.28 2.14 24.39
N SER A 276 13.87 3.17 23.66
CA SER A 276 13.60 3.13 22.21
C SER A 276 14.67 2.25 21.55
N SER A 277 14.24 1.23 20.85
CA SER A 277 15.18 0.31 20.16
C SER A 277 15.53 0.80 18.76
N THR A 278 15.38 2.09 18.49
CA THR A 278 15.75 2.75 17.24
C THR A 278 16.75 3.87 17.46
N GLY A 279 17.49 4.19 16.41
CA GLY A 279 18.41 5.32 16.32
C GLY A 279 18.41 5.85 14.88
N SER A 280 19.34 6.75 14.58
CA SER A 280 19.44 7.40 13.28
C SER A 280 20.85 7.30 12.71
N TYR A 281 20.96 7.21 11.38
CA TYR A 281 22.21 7.36 10.65
C TYR A 281 22.25 8.70 9.94
N TYR A 282 23.37 9.42 10.05
CA TYR A 282 23.69 10.53 9.17
C TYR A 282 24.80 10.13 8.23
N ILE A 283 24.46 9.88 6.97
CA ILE A 283 25.35 9.29 5.97
C ILE A 283 25.85 10.38 5.03
N THR A 284 27.16 10.51 4.91
CA THR A 284 27.83 11.40 3.95
C THR A 284 28.77 10.62 3.08
N THR A 285 28.97 11.07 1.83
CA THR A 285 29.90 10.44 0.88
C THR A 285 30.78 11.47 0.18
N ILE A 286 31.93 11.02 -0.29
CA ILE A 286 32.81 11.79 -1.20
C ILE A 286 33.01 10.94 -2.45
N PRO A 287 32.50 11.38 -3.63
CA PRO A 287 31.65 12.56 -3.87
C PRO A 287 30.23 12.43 -3.26
N GLU A 288 29.60 13.55 -2.92
CA GLU A 288 28.21 13.60 -2.46
C GLU A 288 27.22 13.20 -3.55
N GLY A 289 25.97 12.89 -3.16
CA GLY A 289 24.88 12.53 -4.08
C GLY A 289 24.88 11.05 -4.45
N ALA A 290 25.31 10.18 -3.54
CA ALA A 290 25.21 8.73 -3.67
C ALA A 290 23.84 8.23 -3.17
N GLU A 291 23.31 7.22 -3.82
CA GLU A 291 22.18 6.42 -3.37
C GLU A 291 22.62 5.54 -2.19
N VAL A 292 21.68 5.19 -1.30
CA VAL A 292 21.97 4.53 -0.02
C VAL A 292 21.14 3.26 0.13
N TRP A 293 21.75 2.17 0.56
CA TRP A 293 21.09 0.93 0.99
C TRP A 293 21.52 0.60 2.42
N ILE A 294 20.55 0.14 3.23
CA ILE A 294 20.79 -0.41 4.55
C ILE A 294 20.24 -1.83 4.57
N ASP A 295 21.09 -2.81 4.89
CA ASP A 295 20.78 -4.24 4.88
C ASP A 295 20.20 -4.72 3.54
N GLY A 296 20.71 -4.17 2.44
CA GLY A 296 20.24 -4.45 1.09
C GLY A 296 18.91 -3.80 0.71
N MET A 297 18.34 -2.96 1.57
CA MET A 297 17.14 -2.17 1.28
C MET A 297 17.53 -0.75 0.86
N GLU A 298 17.08 -0.34 -0.31
CA GLU A 298 17.29 1.02 -0.81
C GLU A 298 16.54 2.05 0.07
N ILE A 299 17.28 3.08 0.50
CA ILE A 299 16.75 4.18 1.28
C ILE A 299 16.49 5.38 0.36
N ALA A 300 15.28 5.91 0.39
CA ALA A 300 14.90 7.03 -0.45
C ALA A 300 15.72 8.30 -0.10
N GLY A 301 16.44 8.84 -1.07
CA GLY A 301 17.29 10.02 -0.95
C GLY A 301 18.72 9.77 -1.38
N ILE A 302 19.51 10.83 -1.39
CA ILE A 302 20.94 10.79 -1.73
C ILE A 302 21.75 11.48 -0.66
N THR A 303 23.01 11.09 -0.51
CA THR A 303 23.92 11.69 0.48
C THR A 303 24.25 13.17 0.19
N PRO A 304 24.34 14.04 1.24
CA PRO A 304 24.17 13.77 2.66
C PRO A 304 22.72 13.41 3.05
N LEU A 305 22.54 12.31 3.77
CA LEU A 305 21.22 11.76 4.08
C LEU A 305 21.09 11.46 5.58
N LEU A 306 20.01 11.94 6.21
CA LEU A 306 19.60 11.51 7.54
C LEU A 306 18.56 10.38 7.38
N VAL A 307 18.84 9.24 8.01
CA VAL A 307 17.95 8.08 8.01
C VAL A 307 17.54 7.79 9.46
N ASP A 308 16.31 8.14 9.78
CA ASP A 308 15.75 7.96 11.12
C ASP A 308 15.11 6.57 11.29
N ASP A 309 14.77 6.23 12.55
CA ASP A 309 14.01 5.03 12.95
C ASP A 309 14.61 3.69 12.50
N GLN A 310 15.94 3.62 12.44
CA GLN A 310 16.63 2.37 12.18
C GLN A 310 16.70 1.55 13.48
N LEU A 311 16.49 0.24 13.37
CA LEU A 311 16.62 -0.66 14.53
C LEU A 311 18.03 -0.58 15.12
N VAL A 312 18.18 -0.75 16.43
CA VAL A 312 19.49 -0.87 17.06
C VAL A 312 20.16 -2.18 16.67
N GLY A 313 21.47 -2.16 16.54
CA GLY A 313 22.25 -3.32 16.18
C GLY A 313 23.21 -3.06 15.02
N GLU A 314 23.80 -4.13 14.52
CA GLU A 314 24.73 -4.08 13.39
C GLU A 314 23.96 -4.06 12.07
N HIS A 315 24.27 -3.07 11.22
CA HIS A 315 23.69 -2.88 9.90
C HIS A 315 24.80 -2.80 8.84
N THR A 316 24.51 -3.28 7.64
CA THR A 316 25.36 -3.08 6.47
C THR A 316 24.85 -1.90 5.67
N ILE A 317 25.68 -0.85 5.55
CA ILE A 317 25.37 0.34 4.78
C ILE A 317 26.16 0.29 3.47
N TYR A 318 25.47 0.22 2.34
CA TYR A 318 26.02 0.30 1.00
C TYR A 318 25.61 1.62 0.35
N VAL A 319 26.53 2.26 -0.36
CA VAL A 319 26.30 3.51 -1.08
C VAL A 319 26.88 3.44 -2.48
N GLU A 320 26.16 4.00 -3.46
CA GLU A 320 26.56 3.95 -4.88
C GLU A 320 26.28 5.27 -5.59
N LYS A 321 27.19 5.66 -6.48
CA LYS A 321 27.03 6.78 -7.41
C LYS A 321 27.71 6.48 -8.74
N GLY A 322 26.93 6.10 -9.75
CA GLY A 322 27.42 5.63 -11.03
C GLY A 322 28.35 4.41 -10.85
N ASP A 323 29.61 4.49 -11.30
CA ASP A 323 30.56 3.39 -11.17
C ASP A 323 31.29 3.36 -9.82
N TYR A 324 30.97 4.23 -8.89
CA TYR A 324 31.64 4.36 -7.58
C TYR A 324 30.72 3.85 -6.47
N SER A 325 31.27 3.03 -5.58
CA SER A 325 30.57 2.48 -4.43
C SER A 325 31.44 2.37 -3.18
N ALA A 326 30.78 2.22 -2.04
CA ALA A 326 31.41 1.86 -0.77
C ALA A 326 30.43 1.09 0.11
N GLU A 327 30.95 0.23 0.99
CA GLU A 327 30.18 -0.54 1.95
C GLU A 327 30.85 -0.49 3.32
N ILE A 328 30.04 -0.45 4.40
CA ILE A 328 30.50 -0.51 5.78
C ILE A 328 29.49 -1.23 6.66
N ALA A 329 29.96 -1.99 7.64
CA ALA A 329 29.16 -2.42 8.77
C ALA A 329 29.19 -1.32 9.85
N ALA A 330 28.03 -0.95 10.39
CA ALA A 330 27.88 0.07 11.42
C ALA A 330 26.92 -0.42 12.50
N ASN A 331 27.28 -0.21 13.78
CA ASN A 331 26.44 -0.57 14.92
C ASN A 331 25.70 0.67 15.41
N LEU A 332 24.36 0.57 15.53
CA LEU A 332 23.50 1.65 15.99
C LEU A 332 23.06 1.42 17.43
N GLU A 333 23.34 2.41 18.28
CA GLU A 333 22.91 2.41 19.68
C GLU A 333 21.50 2.99 19.85
N PRO A 334 20.76 2.63 20.91
CA PRO A 334 19.44 3.17 21.20
C PRO A 334 19.45 4.72 21.31
N GLU A 335 18.50 5.38 20.63
CA GLU A 335 18.40 6.84 20.54
C GLU A 335 19.69 7.53 20.04
N GLY A 336 20.62 6.73 19.47
CA GLY A 336 21.89 7.21 18.94
C GLY A 336 21.74 7.86 17.56
N LEU A 337 22.62 8.83 17.27
CA LEU A 337 22.87 9.32 15.92
C LEU A 337 24.27 8.89 15.49
N GLU A 338 24.36 7.87 14.67
CA GLU A 338 25.63 7.40 14.14
C GLU A 338 25.98 8.17 12.85
N LYS A 339 27.18 8.75 12.79
CA LYS A 339 27.66 9.53 11.65
C LYS A 339 28.59 8.68 10.78
N ILE A 340 28.14 8.36 9.58
CA ILE A 340 28.85 7.54 8.61
C ILE A 340 29.44 8.45 7.52
N ASN A 341 30.74 8.40 7.32
CA ASN A 341 31.44 9.14 6.27
C ASN A 341 32.16 8.16 5.35
N LEU A 342 31.76 8.07 4.09
CA LEU A 342 32.28 7.11 3.13
C LEU A 342 32.95 7.80 1.95
N ALA A 343 34.20 7.41 1.65
CA ALA A 343 34.83 7.74 0.39
C ALA A 343 34.54 6.66 -0.65
N LEU A 344 33.82 7.03 -1.69
CA LEU A 344 33.46 6.11 -2.77
C LEU A 344 34.69 5.71 -3.57
N LYS A 345 34.83 4.43 -3.92
CA LYS A 345 35.89 3.88 -4.77
C LYS A 345 35.26 3.37 -6.06
N LEU A 346 36.04 3.41 -7.14
CA LEU A 346 35.61 2.83 -8.40
C LEU A 346 35.31 1.34 -8.20
N GLY A 347 34.08 0.94 -8.40
CA GLY A 347 33.64 -0.45 -8.32
C GLY A 347 34.31 -1.26 -9.42
N MET A 348 34.88 -2.41 -9.09
CA MET A 348 35.45 -3.33 -10.11
C MET A 348 34.26 -4.04 -10.77
N GLY A 349 33.63 -3.39 -11.75
CA GLY A 349 32.57 -3.98 -12.57
C GLY A 349 33.11 -5.16 -13.37
N THR A 350 32.32 -6.23 -13.44
CA THR A 350 32.64 -7.36 -14.34
C THR A 350 32.39 -6.89 -15.79
N LEU A 351 33.41 -6.71 -16.56
CA LEU A 351 33.36 -6.37 -17.99
C LEU A 351 32.74 -7.55 -18.76
N LYS A 352 31.49 -7.49 -19.12
CA LYS A 352 30.87 -8.46 -20.03
C LYS A 352 31.17 -8.03 -21.46
N VAL A 353 32.22 -8.58 -22.06
CA VAL A 353 32.54 -8.38 -23.49
C VAL A 353 31.56 -9.22 -24.31
N ILE A 354 30.61 -8.57 -24.97
CA ILE A 354 29.75 -9.20 -25.98
C ILE A 354 30.44 -9.02 -27.34
N THR A 355 31.10 -10.07 -27.84
CA THR A 355 31.61 -10.08 -29.21
C THR A 355 30.49 -10.52 -30.15
N THR A 356 30.01 -9.62 -30.99
CA THR A 356 29.18 -9.99 -32.17
C THR A 356 30.11 -10.47 -33.25
N PRO A 357 29.93 -11.68 -33.84
CA PRO A 357 30.70 -12.11 -34.99
C PRO A 357 30.35 -11.23 -36.18
N PHE A 358 31.36 -10.66 -36.82
CA PHE A 358 31.24 -10.06 -38.14
C PHE A 358 31.05 -11.20 -39.14
N GLU A 359 29.90 -11.24 -39.82
CA GLU A 359 29.76 -12.03 -41.06
C GLU A 359 30.49 -11.31 -42.18
N VAL A 360 31.36 -12.04 -42.87
CA VAL A 360 32.10 -11.65 -44.07
C VAL A 360 31.26 -11.85 -45.30
#